data_2146328e5ddbaa88a9249037816c578f
#
_entry.id   2146328e5ddbaa88a9249037816c578f
#
_cell.length_a   1.000
_cell.length_b   1.000
_cell.length_c   1.000
_cell.angle_alpha   90.00
_cell.angle_beta   90.00
_cell.angle_gamma   90.00
#
_symmetry.space_group_name_H-M   'P 1'
#
loop_
_entity.id
_entity.type
_entity.pdbx_description
1 polymer ?
#
loop_
_entity_poly.entity_id
_entity_poly.type
_entity_poly.pdbx_seq_one_letter_code
_entity_poly.pdbx_strand_id
1 'polypeptide(L)'
;MVWRKLRQRLVSRSVLLALGVSAGPVLAITFEAPMELSRWQVDASAFACKLYQPLNRYGEAVFMRRAGEPQRFYLREQNRQFAEGEAQLLVQAPRWQGSGARRPLGTVPVVSGEEPIRMDWQASQRLIGELQNGQQLLFSHRAWYEEATPVKVVLEPIRFRLAFSEFQQCLGGLLPVNYDQIHRSSVVFTGGAPEFDPDQQPLLDNLIQYVLADQYVTTVVIDGHTDGQGLRADNLELSKQRAEFVADYLTTRGVPQELLQVRWHGERYPVASNRSAEGRAENRRVTLRIDRFEPKSQTLEARGDDSAQDSDAPEQATTQS
;
A
#
# COMPACT_ATOMS: atom_id res chain seq x y z
N MET A 1 -18.05 -94.34 -41.91
CA MET A 1 -18.28 -93.24 -42.88
C MET A 1 -18.92 -92.10 -42.11
N VAL A 2 -18.10 -91.18 -41.61
CA VAL A 2 -18.59 -89.90 -41.03
C VAL A 2 -17.49 -88.80 -41.22
N TRP A 3 -17.74 -87.83 -42.07
CA TRP A 3 -16.89 -86.73 -42.32
C TRP A 3 -17.02 -85.71 -41.19
N ARG A 4 -15.90 -85.31 -40.48
CA ARG A 4 -15.84 -84.18 -39.56
C ARG A 4 -15.18 -83.00 -40.26
N LYS A 5 -15.95 -81.95 -40.47
CA LYS A 5 -15.46 -80.65 -40.94
C LYS A 5 -14.81 -79.91 -39.79
N LEU A 6 -13.52 -79.62 -39.94
CA LEU A 6 -12.75 -78.67 -39.08
C LEU A 6 -13.07 -77.23 -39.48
N ARG A 7 -13.66 -76.46 -38.57
CA ARG A 7 -13.76 -74.99 -38.72
C ARG A 7 -12.53 -74.36 -38.11
N GLN A 8 -11.68 -73.78 -38.89
CA GLN A 8 -10.62 -72.92 -38.46
C GLN A 8 -11.21 -71.52 -38.02
N ARG A 9 -11.05 -71.15 -36.73
CA ARG A 9 -11.36 -69.84 -36.22
C ARG A 9 -10.12 -68.96 -36.44
N LEU A 10 -10.23 -67.99 -37.35
CA LEU A 10 -9.30 -66.86 -37.48
C LEU A 10 -9.49 -65.95 -36.25
N VAL A 11 -8.50 -65.90 -35.36
CA VAL A 11 -8.41 -64.97 -34.26
C VAL A 11 -7.71 -63.73 -34.81
N SER A 12 -8.48 -62.68 -35.11
CA SER A 12 -7.99 -61.38 -35.46
C SER A 12 -7.35 -60.75 -34.22
N ARG A 13 -6.04 -60.61 -34.20
CA ARG A 13 -5.31 -59.81 -33.18
C ARG A 13 -5.34 -58.35 -33.59
N SER A 14 -6.28 -57.57 -33.00
CA SER A 14 -6.27 -56.13 -33.07
C SER A 14 -5.13 -55.63 -32.20
N VAL A 15 -4.07 -55.11 -32.81
CA VAL A 15 -2.98 -54.40 -32.15
C VAL A 15 -3.51 -52.97 -31.86
N LEU A 16 -3.90 -52.70 -30.63
CA LEU A 16 -4.15 -51.35 -30.13
C LEU A 16 -2.79 -50.63 -29.98
N LEU A 17 -2.48 -49.75 -30.94
CA LEU A 17 -1.40 -48.81 -30.81
C LEU A 17 -1.81 -47.74 -29.76
N ALA A 18 -1.37 -47.89 -28.54
CA ALA A 18 -1.46 -46.82 -27.53
C ALA A 18 -0.49 -45.73 -27.91
N LEU A 19 -1.01 -44.64 -28.52
CA LEU A 19 -0.30 -43.39 -28.64
C LEU A 19 -0.09 -42.79 -27.24
N GLY A 20 1.07 -43.06 -26.66
CA GLY A 20 1.52 -42.43 -25.44
C GLY A 20 1.76 -40.92 -25.72
N VAL A 21 0.83 -40.09 -25.34
CA VAL A 21 1.06 -38.66 -25.29
C VAL A 21 2.06 -38.43 -24.16
N SER A 22 3.35 -38.30 -24.50
CA SER A 22 4.39 -37.85 -23.58
C SER A 22 4.09 -36.40 -23.22
N ALA A 23 3.48 -36.15 -22.04
CA ALA A 23 3.42 -34.84 -21.47
C ALA A 23 4.87 -34.37 -21.24
N GLY A 24 5.35 -33.47 -22.07
CA GLY A 24 6.65 -32.81 -21.86
C GLY A 24 6.68 -32.11 -20.50
N PRO A 25 7.87 -31.89 -19.91
CA PRO A 25 7.97 -31.19 -18.63
C PRO A 25 7.42 -29.76 -18.81
N VAL A 26 6.35 -29.46 -18.08
CA VAL A 26 5.83 -28.08 -17.98
C VAL A 26 6.85 -27.24 -17.22
N LEU A 27 7.53 -26.33 -17.92
CA LEU A 27 8.52 -25.43 -17.33
C LEU A 27 7.81 -24.34 -16.52
N ALA A 28 8.13 -24.27 -15.23
CA ALA A 28 7.63 -23.21 -14.38
C ALA A 28 8.29 -21.87 -14.74
N ILE A 29 7.50 -20.81 -14.84
CA ILE A 29 8.02 -19.44 -14.94
C ILE A 29 8.45 -19.00 -13.55
N THR A 30 9.73 -18.68 -13.38
CA THR A 30 10.28 -18.27 -12.09
C THR A 30 10.76 -16.83 -12.14
N PHE A 31 10.24 -15.99 -11.27
CA PHE A 31 10.67 -14.63 -11.03
C PHE A 31 11.52 -14.60 -9.77
N GLU A 32 12.80 -14.35 -9.94
CA GLU A 32 13.77 -14.19 -8.88
C GLU A 32 14.75 -13.06 -9.26
N ALA A 33 15.31 -12.38 -8.27
CA ALA A 33 16.36 -11.42 -8.54
C ALA A 33 17.69 -12.18 -8.81
N PRO A 34 18.46 -11.81 -9.84
CA PRO A 34 19.83 -12.32 -10.01
C PRO A 34 20.64 -12.08 -8.74
N MET A 35 21.56 -13.00 -8.37
CA MET A 35 22.30 -12.92 -7.09
C MET A 35 23.01 -11.57 -6.90
N GLU A 36 23.54 -10.99 -7.97
CA GLU A 36 24.25 -9.70 -7.93
C GLU A 36 23.31 -8.53 -7.66
N LEU A 37 22.03 -8.63 -8.06
CA LEU A 37 20.99 -7.62 -7.91
C LEU A 37 20.02 -7.93 -6.78
N SER A 38 20.15 -9.11 -6.16
CA SER A 38 19.27 -9.63 -5.11
C SER A 38 19.55 -8.95 -3.78
N ARG A 39 19.13 -7.70 -3.64
CA ARG A 39 19.26 -6.95 -2.39
C ARG A 39 17.95 -6.29 -2.00
N TRP A 40 17.72 -6.25 -0.72
CA TRP A 40 16.66 -5.47 -0.13
C TRP A 40 17.07 -4.01 -0.03
N GLN A 41 16.12 -3.11 -0.23
CA GLN A 41 16.29 -1.67 -0.22
C GLN A 41 15.27 -1.05 0.73
N VAL A 42 15.57 0.14 1.26
CA VAL A 42 14.68 0.86 2.17
C VAL A 42 14.43 2.26 1.62
N ASP A 43 13.15 2.61 1.49
CA ASP A 43 12.71 3.99 1.31
C ASP A 43 12.12 4.45 2.65
N ALA A 44 12.68 5.52 3.20
CA ALA A 44 12.37 6.00 4.54
C ALA A 44 11.87 7.45 4.50
N SER A 45 10.76 7.71 5.19
CA SER A 45 10.24 9.04 5.45
C SER A 45 9.53 9.07 6.81
N ALA A 46 9.17 10.27 7.30
CA ALA A 46 8.33 10.39 8.49
C ALA A 46 6.91 9.83 8.30
N PHE A 47 6.48 9.61 7.06
CA PHE A 47 5.11 9.17 6.71
C PHE A 47 5.00 7.71 6.34
N ALA A 48 6.09 7.10 5.86
CA ALA A 48 6.09 5.70 5.44
C ALA A 48 7.51 5.12 5.45
N CYS A 49 7.59 3.85 5.83
CA CYS A 49 8.78 3.02 5.70
C CYS A 49 8.48 1.87 4.75
N LYS A 50 9.27 1.74 3.69
CA LYS A 50 9.15 0.69 2.68
C LYS A 50 10.46 -0.10 2.64
N LEU A 51 10.40 -1.41 2.93
CA LEU A 51 11.48 -2.36 2.73
C LEU A 51 11.09 -3.26 1.57
N TYR A 52 11.88 -3.26 0.48
CA TYR A 52 11.47 -3.94 -0.74
C TYR A 52 12.63 -4.64 -1.45
N GLN A 53 12.28 -5.68 -2.20
CA GLN A 53 13.16 -6.39 -3.11
C GLN A 53 12.61 -6.27 -4.53
N PRO A 54 13.33 -5.61 -5.46
CA PRO A 54 12.98 -5.63 -6.87
C PRO A 54 13.10 -7.05 -7.45
N LEU A 55 12.10 -7.47 -8.21
CA LEU A 55 12.03 -8.77 -8.86
C LEU A 55 11.97 -8.55 -10.38
N ASN A 56 13.03 -9.00 -11.08
CA ASN A 56 13.15 -8.77 -12.51
C ASN A 56 11.92 -9.27 -13.28
N ARG A 57 11.33 -8.43 -14.15
CA ARG A 57 10.13 -8.68 -14.96
C ARG A 57 8.84 -8.97 -14.19
N TYR A 58 8.89 -9.03 -12.87
CA TYR A 58 7.70 -9.22 -12.05
C TYR A 58 7.22 -7.88 -11.48
N GLY A 59 8.09 -7.19 -10.78
CA GLY A 59 7.81 -5.99 -10.02
C GLY A 59 8.60 -5.96 -8.73
N GLU A 60 7.93 -6.04 -7.58
CA GLU A 60 8.60 -5.96 -6.28
C GLU A 60 7.86 -6.73 -5.18
N ALA A 61 8.63 -7.17 -4.18
CA ALA A 61 8.11 -7.65 -2.90
C ALA A 61 8.32 -6.57 -1.85
N VAL A 62 7.29 -6.21 -1.10
CA VAL A 62 7.30 -5.02 -0.24
C VAL A 62 6.78 -5.33 1.16
N PHE A 63 7.55 -4.97 2.17
CA PHE A 63 7.08 -4.72 3.52
C PHE A 63 6.88 -3.22 3.68
N MET A 64 5.66 -2.79 4.02
CA MET A 64 5.28 -1.39 4.12
C MET A 64 4.65 -1.11 5.47
N ARG A 65 5.05 -0.01 6.11
CA ARG A 65 4.32 0.60 7.21
C ARG A 65 4.15 2.09 6.94
N ARG A 66 2.92 2.55 6.91
CA ARG A 66 2.59 3.97 6.88
C ARG A 66 2.38 4.47 8.32
N ALA A 67 2.60 5.75 8.54
CA ALA A 67 2.28 6.43 9.79
C ALA A 67 0.84 6.11 10.22
N GLY A 68 0.63 5.78 11.49
CA GLY A 68 -0.69 5.44 12.04
C GLY A 68 -1.31 4.13 11.55
N GLU A 69 -0.63 3.34 10.71
CA GLU A 69 -1.13 2.07 10.18
C GLU A 69 -0.29 0.87 10.63
N PRO A 70 -0.87 -0.33 10.68
CA PRO A 70 -0.10 -1.55 10.88
C PRO A 70 0.78 -1.86 9.66
N GLN A 71 1.89 -2.54 9.89
CA GLN A 71 2.75 -3.05 8.82
C GLN A 71 2.00 -4.11 8.01
N ARG A 72 2.22 -4.13 6.69
CA ARG A 72 1.70 -5.12 5.76
C ARG A 72 2.81 -5.59 4.82
N PHE A 73 2.62 -6.77 4.24
CA PHE A 73 3.39 -7.27 3.12
C PHE A 73 2.52 -7.34 1.87
N TYR A 74 3.09 -7.05 0.71
CA TYR A 74 2.44 -7.31 -0.56
C TYR A 74 3.46 -7.63 -1.66
N LEU A 75 3.02 -8.39 -2.66
CA LEU A 75 3.69 -8.49 -3.95
C LEU A 75 3.02 -7.50 -4.89
N ARG A 76 3.81 -6.65 -5.56
CA ARG A 76 3.34 -5.77 -6.62
C ARG A 76 3.84 -6.29 -7.95
N GLU A 77 2.94 -6.52 -8.90
CA GLU A 77 3.29 -6.96 -10.24
C GLU A 77 3.13 -5.82 -11.26
N GLN A 78 4.10 -5.72 -12.19
CA GLN A 78 4.05 -4.75 -13.29
C GLN A 78 3.04 -5.18 -14.36
N ASN A 79 2.97 -6.49 -14.62
CA ASN A 79 2.03 -7.12 -15.52
C ASN A 79 1.44 -8.33 -14.82
N ARG A 80 0.15 -8.58 -15.05
CA ARG A 80 -0.54 -9.71 -14.43
C ARG A 80 0.18 -11.02 -14.73
N GLN A 81 0.58 -11.74 -13.68
CA GLN A 81 1.22 -13.05 -13.76
C GLN A 81 0.35 -14.14 -13.15
N PHE A 82 -0.23 -13.89 -11.99
CA PHE A 82 -1.02 -14.86 -11.25
C PHE A 82 -2.49 -14.91 -11.70
N ALA A 83 -3.06 -16.12 -11.74
CA ALA A 83 -4.50 -16.30 -11.75
C ALA A 83 -5.08 -15.98 -10.37
N GLU A 84 -6.36 -15.67 -10.29
CA GLU A 84 -7.07 -15.57 -9.02
C GLU A 84 -7.17 -16.92 -8.32
N GLY A 85 -7.24 -16.92 -6.99
CA GLY A 85 -7.35 -18.13 -6.19
C GLY A 85 -6.45 -18.12 -4.97
N GLU A 86 -5.74 -19.23 -4.73
CA GLU A 86 -4.82 -19.39 -3.60
C GLU A 86 -3.43 -19.80 -4.07
N ALA A 87 -2.41 -19.00 -3.72
CA ALA A 87 -1.02 -19.34 -3.93
C ALA A 87 -0.47 -20.13 -2.74
N GLN A 88 0.38 -21.10 -3.03
CA GLN A 88 1.16 -21.79 -2.01
C GLN A 88 2.34 -20.94 -1.59
N LEU A 89 2.53 -20.79 -0.30
CA LEU A 89 3.68 -20.15 0.30
C LEU A 89 4.58 -21.21 0.92
N LEU A 90 5.82 -21.27 0.45
CA LEU A 90 6.81 -22.26 0.84
C LEU A 90 8.08 -21.56 1.33
N VAL A 91 8.79 -22.22 2.22
CA VAL A 91 10.13 -21.86 2.70
C VAL A 91 11.12 -22.90 2.24
N GLN A 92 12.29 -22.48 1.76
CA GLN A 92 13.37 -23.37 1.39
C GLN A 92 14.73 -22.74 1.70
N ALA A 93 15.74 -23.61 1.86
CA ALA A 93 17.13 -23.14 1.96
C ALA A 93 17.56 -22.50 0.62
N PRO A 94 18.36 -21.43 0.66
CA PRO A 94 18.96 -20.86 -0.54
C PRO A 94 19.80 -21.88 -1.31
N ARG A 95 19.91 -21.74 -2.62
CA ARG A 95 20.62 -22.70 -3.50
C ARG A 95 22.09 -22.93 -3.11
N TRP A 96 22.76 -21.92 -2.53
CA TRP A 96 24.15 -22.04 -2.07
C TRP A 96 24.31 -22.84 -0.77
N GLN A 97 23.21 -23.12 -0.06
CA GLN A 97 23.22 -23.98 1.14
C GLN A 97 22.87 -25.45 0.83
N GLY A 98 22.70 -25.77 -0.46
CA GLY A 98 22.29 -27.09 -0.90
C GLY A 98 20.78 -27.26 -1.07
N SER A 99 20.36 -28.41 -1.55
CA SER A 99 18.93 -28.71 -1.78
C SER A 99 18.26 -29.14 -0.48
N GLY A 100 17.83 -28.16 0.31
CA GLY A 100 16.97 -28.42 1.47
C GLY A 100 15.53 -28.76 1.08
N ALA A 101 14.83 -29.53 1.93
CA ALA A 101 13.43 -29.84 1.74
C ALA A 101 12.59 -28.53 1.80
N ARG A 102 11.63 -28.38 0.89
CA ARG A 102 10.64 -27.29 0.95
C ARG A 102 9.69 -27.53 2.10
N ARG A 103 9.45 -26.50 2.90
CA ARG A 103 8.50 -26.51 4.01
C ARG A 103 7.34 -25.60 3.70
N PRO A 104 6.08 -26.10 3.74
CA PRO A 104 4.92 -25.23 3.56
C PRO A 104 4.79 -24.25 4.74
N LEU A 105 4.51 -22.98 4.43
CA LEU A 105 4.16 -21.95 5.41
C LEU A 105 2.65 -21.66 5.41
N GLY A 106 1.94 -22.12 4.39
CA GLY A 106 0.49 -22.00 4.23
C GLY A 106 0.08 -21.65 2.80
N THR A 107 -1.16 -21.18 2.66
CA THR A 107 -1.70 -20.61 1.42
C THR A 107 -2.03 -19.14 1.64
N VAL A 108 -2.04 -18.36 0.56
CA VAL A 108 -2.37 -16.95 0.58
C VAL A 108 -3.34 -16.64 -0.57
N PRO A 109 -4.37 -15.82 -0.34
CA PRO A 109 -5.30 -15.44 -1.40
C PRO A 109 -4.58 -14.62 -2.47
N VAL A 110 -4.97 -14.85 -3.72
CA VAL A 110 -4.54 -14.10 -4.91
C VAL A 110 -5.75 -13.42 -5.51
N VAL A 111 -5.70 -12.10 -5.61
CA VAL A 111 -6.75 -11.26 -6.17
C VAL A 111 -6.27 -10.54 -7.43
N SER A 112 -7.18 -10.08 -8.27
CA SER A 112 -6.83 -9.23 -9.41
C SER A 112 -6.32 -7.87 -8.96
N GLY A 113 -5.41 -7.28 -9.73
CA GLY A 113 -4.87 -5.92 -9.52
C GLY A 113 -3.36 -5.90 -9.41
N GLU A 114 -2.80 -4.71 -9.22
CA GLU A 114 -1.35 -4.50 -9.11
C GLU A 114 -0.71 -5.19 -7.90
N GLU A 115 -1.47 -5.42 -6.85
CA GLU A 115 -1.03 -6.08 -5.63
C GLU A 115 -1.80 -7.40 -5.42
N PRO A 116 -1.51 -8.45 -6.21
CA PRO A 116 -2.29 -9.68 -6.18
C PRO A 116 -2.21 -10.44 -4.85
N ILE A 117 -1.13 -10.31 -4.12
CA ILE A 117 -0.94 -10.91 -2.80
C ILE A 117 -0.75 -9.79 -1.79
N ARG A 118 -1.61 -9.78 -0.77
CA ARG A 118 -1.54 -8.88 0.39
C ARG A 118 -1.63 -9.69 1.66
N MET A 119 -0.77 -9.37 2.62
CA MET A 119 -0.71 -10.08 3.90
C MET A 119 -0.68 -9.07 5.04
N ASP A 120 -1.37 -9.38 6.11
CA ASP A 120 -1.47 -8.58 7.31
C ASP A 120 -0.16 -8.51 8.12
N TRP A 121 -0.21 -7.82 9.23
CA TRP A 121 0.94 -7.67 10.12
C TRP A 121 1.47 -9.02 10.65
N GLN A 122 0.59 -9.93 11.07
CA GLN A 122 1.00 -11.22 11.65
C GLN A 122 1.70 -12.10 10.63
N ALA A 123 1.13 -12.17 9.42
CA ALA A 123 1.74 -12.89 8.32
C ALA A 123 3.06 -12.24 7.88
N SER A 124 3.12 -10.90 7.82
CA SER A 124 4.37 -10.17 7.52
C SER A 124 5.49 -10.51 8.49
N GLN A 125 5.21 -10.61 9.80
CA GLN A 125 6.22 -10.95 10.81
C GLN A 125 6.78 -12.37 10.61
N ARG A 126 5.94 -13.33 10.20
CA ARG A 126 6.39 -14.68 9.86
C ARG A 126 7.36 -14.68 8.67
N LEU A 127 7.04 -13.92 7.61
CA LEU A 127 7.94 -13.77 6.45
C LEU A 127 9.28 -13.16 6.84
N ILE A 128 9.26 -12.10 7.65
CA ILE A 128 10.46 -11.44 8.17
C ILE A 128 11.32 -12.44 8.94
N GLY A 129 10.72 -13.23 9.84
CA GLY A 129 11.44 -14.23 10.61
C GLY A 129 12.16 -15.25 9.74
N GLU A 130 11.53 -15.75 8.69
CA GLU A 130 12.16 -16.69 7.75
C GLU A 130 13.32 -16.05 6.97
N LEU A 131 13.13 -14.82 6.46
CA LEU A 131 14.18 -14.07 5.77
C LEU A 131 15.37 -13.74 6.68
N GLN A 132 15.12 -13.39 7.96
CA GLN A 132 16.17 -13.17 8.97
C GLN A 132 16.94 -14.45 9.29
N ASN A 133 16.28 -15.61 9.25
CA ASN A 133 16.91 -16.92 9.39
C ASN A 133 17.67 -17.37 8.13
N GLY A 134 17.72 -16.52 7.11
CA GLY A 134 18.44 -16.80 5.87
C GLY A 134 17.70 -17.76 4.95
N GLN A 135 16.39 -17.90 5.09
CA GLN A 135 15.56 -18.76 4.23
C GLN A 135 14.99 -17.97 3.05
N GLN A 136 14.84 -18.63 1.90
CA GLN A 136 14.07 -18.13 0.77
C GLN A 136 12.58 -18.33 1.00
N LEU A 137 11.79 -17.36 0.52
CA LEU A 137 10.33 -17.49 0.43
C LEU A 137 9.93 -17.72 -1.02
N LEU A 138 9.04 -18.67 -1.25
CA LEU A 138 8.56 -19.04 -2.57
C LEU A 138 7.03 -18.96 -2.59
N PHE A 139 6.49 -18.04 -3.39
CA PHE A 139 5.08 -17.98 -3.73
C PHE A 139 4.87 -18.74 -5.05
N SER A 140 3.97 -19.71 -5.06
CA SER A 140 3.71 -20.53 -6.24
C SER A 140 2.20 -20.64 -6.51
N HIS A 141 1.81 -20.28 -7.73
CA HIS A 141 0.44 -20.40 -8.20
C HIS A 141 0.43 -20.65 -9.72
N ARG A 142 -0.73 -20.89 -10.30
CA ARG A 142 -0.90 -21.01 -11.75
C ARG A 142 -0.84 -19.65 -12.44
N ALA A 143 -0.42 -19.65 -13.70
CA ALA A 143 -0.46 -18.46 -14.55
C ALA A 143 -1.92 -18.09 -14.87
N TRP A 144 -2.19 -16.79 -15.07
CA TRP A 144 -3.53 -16.34 -15.43
C TRP A 144 -3.92 -16.69 -16.87
N TYR A 145 -2.93 -16.85 -17.76
CA TYR A 145 -3.10 -17.12 -19.19
C TYR A 145 -3.01 -18.61 -19.55
N GLU A 146 -2.50 -19.45 -18.63
CA GLU A 146 -2.33 -20.87 -18.88
C GLU A 146 -2.40 -21.67 -17.57
N GLU A 147 -3.44 -22.49 -17.41
CA GLU A 147 -3.71 -23.21 -16.16
C GLU A 147 -2.62 -24.22 -15.79
N ALA A 148 -2.00 -24.84 -16.78
CA ALA A 148 -0.95 -25.84 -16.56
C ALA A 148 0.41 -25.25 -16.18
N THR A 149 0.65 -23.96 -16.44
CA THR A 149 1.93 -23.32 -16.22
C THR A 149 2.04 -22.75 -14.80
N PRO A 150 2.91 -23.29 -13.94
CA PRO A 150 3.13 -22.71 -12.61
C PRO A 150 4.00 -21.46 -12.71
N VAL A 151 3.57 -20.41 -12.02
CA VAL A 151 4.33 -19.18 -11.78
C VAL A 151 4.91 -19.24 -10.37
N LYS A 152 6.17 -18.90 -10.23
CA LYS A 152 6.92 -18.87 -8.96
C LYS A 152 7.57 -17.51 -8.76
N VAL A 153 7.36 -16.92 -7.60
CA VAL A 153 8.03 -15.70 -7.15
C VAL A 153 8.92 -16.05 -5.97
N VAL A 154 10.23 -15.82 -6.08
CA VAL A 154 11.22 -16.18 -5.07
C VAL A 154 11.78 -14.91 -4.44
N LEU A 155 11.72 -14.83 -3.11
CA LEU A 155 12.34 -13.78 -2.32
C LEU A 155 13.62 -14.30 -1.69
N GLU A 156 14.70 -13.58 -1.95
CA GLU A 156 16.04 -13.96 -1.49
C GLU A 156 16.36 -13.31 -0.13
N PRO A 157 17.00 -14.03 0.79
CA PRO A 157 17.41 -13.46 2.09
C PRO A 157 18.70 -12.64 2.00
N ILE A 158 19.28 -12.44 0.80
CA ILE A 158 20.57 -11.76 0.60
C ILE A 158 20.50 -10.34 1.14
N ARG A 159 21.39 -10.02 2.10
CA ARG A 159 21.48 -8.73 2.78
C ARG A 159 20.18 -8.27 3.48
N PHE A 160 19.22 -9.18 3.67
CA PHE A 160 17.94 -8.83 4.32
C PHE A 160 18.15 -8.24 5.72
N ARG A 161 19.01 -8.84 6.55
CA ARG A 161 19.24 -8.37 7.94
C ARG A 161 19.74 -6.93 8.00
N LEU A 162 20.59 -6.53 7.07
CA LEU A 162 21.10 -5.15 7.01
C LEU A 162 19.97 -4.17 6.67
N ALA A 163 19.27 -4.42 5.56
CA ALA A 163 18.15 -3.58 5.14
C ALA A 163 17.01 -3.58 6.18
N PHE A 164 16.77 -4.70 6.86
CA PHE A 164 15.78 -4.77 7.92
C PHE A 164 16.16 -3.91 9.15
N SER A 165 17.45 -3.82 9.47
CA SER A 165 17.92 -2.89 10.51
C SER A 165 17.64 -1.42 10.16
N GLU A 166 17.88 -1.03 8.90
CA GLU A 166 17.55 0.31 8.39
C GLU A 166 16.03 0.57 8.42
N PHE A 167 15.25 -0.44 8.02
CA PHE A 167 13.79 -0.39 8.10
C PHE A 167 13.29 -0.20 9.54
N GLN A 168 13.89 -0.90 10.52
CA GLN A 168 13.55 -0.72 11.94
C GLN A 168 13.88 0.69 12.45
N GLN A 169 15.00 1.28 12.00
CA GLN A 169 15.32 2.69 12.32
C GLN A 169 14.26 3.64 11.75
N CYS A 170 13.84 3.43 10.50
CA CYS A 170 12.75 4.19 9.91
C CYS A 170 11.45 4.06 10.72
N LEU A 171 11.08 2.83 11.13
CA LEU A 171 9.87 2.59 11.93
C LEU A 171 9.86 3.37 13.25
N GLY A 172 11.04 3.58 13.86
CA GLY A 172 11.19 4.37 15.09
C GLY A 172 10.97 5.88 14.87
N GLY A 173 11.08 6.36 13.62
CA GLY A 173 10.87 7.76 13.24
C GLY A 173 9.53 8.06 12.58
N LEU A 174 8.64 7.05 12.45
CA LEU A 174 7.32 7.26 11.86
C LEU A 174 6.44 8.14 12.75
N LEU A 175 5.70 9.03 12.12
CA LEU A 175 4.65 9.79 12.79
C LEU A 175 3.57 8.84 13.36
N PRO A 176 2.93 9.23 14.48
CA PRO A 176 1.88 8.43 15.10
C PRO A 176 0.60 8.36 14.26
N VAL A 177 0.40 9.31 13.35
CA VAL A 177 -0.80 9.47 12.51
C VAL A 177 -0.44 9.85 11.09
N ASN A 178 -1.31 9.51 10.13
CA ASN A 178 -1.22 9.96 8.74
C ASN A 178 -2.21 11.10 8.46
N TYR A 179 -2.15 11.66 7.24
CA TYR A 179 -3.04 12.75 6.81
C TYR A 179 -4.52 12.40 6.93
N ASP A 180 -4.91 11.21 6.49
CA ASP A 180 -6.31 10.78 6.49
C ASP A 180 -6.90 10.73 7.90
N GLN A 181 -6.06 10.46 8.90
CA GLN A 181 -6.46 10.39 10.31
C GLN A 181 -6.50 11.76 10.99
N ILE A 182 -5.70 12.75 10.54
CA ILE A 182 -5.51 14.00 11.27
C ILE A 182 -6.05 15.25 10.54
N HIS A 183 -6.24 15.20 9.21
CA HIS A 183 -6.58 16.38 8.42
C HIS A 183 -7.90 17.05 8.83
N ARG A 184 -8.78 16.32 9.51
CA ARG A 184 -9.99 16.84 10.14
C ARG A 184 -10.06 16.35 11.57
N SER A 185 -9.88 17.24 12.49
CA SER A 185 -9.85 16.97 13.93
C SER A 185 -10.79 17.88 14.67
N SER A 186 -11.19 17.49 15.86
CA SER A 186 -12.06 18.29 16.71
C SER A 186 -11.63 18.17 18.18
N VAL A 187 -11.48 19.31 18.83
CA VAL A 187 -11.17 19.44 20.26
C VAL A 187 -12.43 19.91 20.97
N VAL A 188 -12.86 19.17 21.99
CA VAL A 188 -14.06 19.45 22.76
C VAL A 188 -13.68 20.24 24.02
N PHE A 189 -14.57 21.17 24.44
CA PHE A 189 -14.40 22.02 25.61
C PHE A 189 -15.41 21.69 26.68
N THR A 190 -14.94 21.54 27.91
CA THR A 190 -15.78 21.34 29.09
C THR A 190 -16.21 22.70 29.68
N GLY A 191 -17.52 22.95 29.76
CA GLY A 191 -18.07 24.17 30.37
C GLY A 191 -17.89 25.46 29.57
N GLY A 192 -17.88 26.60 30.27
CA GLY A 192 -17.77 27.94 29.70
C GLY A 192 -16.35 28.49 29.54
N ALA A 193 -15.32 27.72 29.91
CA ALA A 193 -13.95 28.14 29.80
C ALA A 193 -13.39 28.03 28.37
N PRO A 194 -12.40 28.85 28.01
CA PRO A 194 -11.71 28.74 26.72
C PRO A 194 -10.68 27.60 26.68
N GLU A 195 -10.43 26.90 27.79
CA GLU A 195 -9.46 25.83 27.90
C GLU A 195 -10.07 24.48 27.51
N PHE A 196 -9.34 23.65 26.77
CA PHE A 196 -9.74 22.29 26.45
C PHE A 196 -9.30 21.29 27.53
N ASP A 197 -9.97 20.13 27.56
CA ASP A 197 -9.62 19.04 28.47
C ASP A 197 -8.19 18.51 28.16
N PRO A 198 -7.34 18.25 29.19
CA PRO A 198 -6.01 17.65 28.98
C PRO A 198 -6.01 16.37 28.14
N ASP A 199 -7.07 15.60 28.14
CA ASP A 199 -7.21 14.39 27.31
C ASP A 199 -7.22 14.70 25.79
N GLN A 200 -7.44 15.96 25.40
CA GLN A 200 -7.37 16.41 24.00
C GLN A 200 -5.95 16.76 23.55
N GLN A 201 -5.01 16.90 24.47
CA GLN A 201 -3.62 17.27 24.19
C GLN A 201 -2.92 16.31 23.21
N PRO A 202 -3.01 14.99 23.31
CA PRO A 202 -2.36 14.07 22.38
C PRO A 202 -2.82 14.26 20.92
N LEU A 203 -4.08 14.63 20.69
CA LEU A 203 -4.61 14.94 19.37
C LEU A 203 -3.90 16.16 18.76
N LEU A 204 -3.77 17.23 19.54
CA LEU A 204 -3.09 18.45 19.09
C LEU A 204 -1.59 18.23 18.90
N ASP A 205 -0.93 17.48 19.78
CA ASP A 205 0.48 17.13 19.66
C ASP A 205 0.76 16.30 18.39
N ASN A 206 -0.11 15.35 18.06
CA ASN A 206 -0.05 14.60 16.80
C ASN A 206 -0.24 15.51 15.56
N LEU A 207 -1.19 16.46 15.65
CA LEU A 207 -1.41 17.45 14.59
C LEU A 207 -0.18 18.34 14.38
N ILE A 208 0.43 18.81 15.46
CA ILE A 208 1.66 19.62 15.41
C ILE A 208 2.78 18.83 14.73
N GLN A 209 3.04 17.61 15.18
CA GLN A 209 4.08 16.75 14.58
C GLN A 209 3.83 16.55 13.09
N TYR A 210 2.56 16.32 12.68
CA TYR A 210 2.21 16.17 11.28
C TYR A 210 2.50 17.45 10.49
N VAL A 211 1.97 18.60 10.96
CA VAL A 211 2.13 19.91 10.27
C VAL A 211 3.59 20.30 10.12
N LEU A 212 4.41 20.05 11.14
CA LEU A 212 5.85 20.37 11.10
C LEU A 212 6.65 19.45 10.17
N ALA A 213 6.18 18.22 9.96
CA ALA A 213 6.86 17.25 9.09
C ALA A 213 6.45 17.36 7.62
N ASP A 214 5.21 17.81 7.33
CA ASP A 214 4.68 17.85 5.96
C ASP A 214 4.87 19.25 5.33
N GLN A 215 5.90 19.40 4.50
CA GLN A 215 6.20 20.63 3.76
C GLN A 215 5.10 21.07 2.78
N TYR A 216 4.13 20.20 2.48
CA TYR A 216 3.01 20.50 1.58
C TYR A 216 1.81 21.08 2.31
N VAL A 217 1.82 21.18 3.63
CA VAL A 217 0.77 21.87 4.38
C VAL A 217 0.79 23.36 4.03
N THR A 218 -0.36 23.86 3.60
CA THR A 218 -0.53 25.27 3.20
C THR A 218 -1.30 26.06 4.24
N THR A 219 -2.25 25.43 4.94
CA THR A 219 -3.09 26.11 5.91
C THR A 219 -3.64 25.12 6.94
N VAL A 220 -3.73 25.58 8.18
CA VAL A 220 -4.47 24.93 9.27
C VAL A 220 -5.62 25.87 9.65
N VAL A 221 -6.82 25.50 9.26
CA VAL A 221 -8.04 26.26 9.58
C VAL A 221 -8.55 25.85 10.95
N ILE A 222 -8.76 26.82 11.84
CA ILE A 222 -9.19 26.65 13.23
C ILE A 222 -10.53 27.34 13.39
N ASP A 223 -11.62 26.57 13.49
CA ASP A 223 -12.99 27.07 13.60
C ASP A 223 -13.53 26.88 15.02
N GLY A 224 -13.83 27.96 15.75
CA GLY A 224 -14.39 27.94 17.08
C GLY A 224 -15.92 27.92 17.07
N HIS A 225 -16.50 27.09 17.95
CA HIS A 225 -17.95 26.91 18.10
C HIS A 225 -18.37 26.86 19.58
N THR A 226 -19.63 27.22 19.84
CA THR A 226 -20.29 27.08 21.15
C THR A 226 -21.54 26.24 21.01
N ASP A 227 -22.12 25.84 22.14
CA ASP A 227 -23.50 25.40 22.21
C ASP A 227 -24.49 26.61 22.11
N GLY A 228 -25.77 26.32 22.10
CA GLY A 228 -26.81 27.35 21.98
C GLY A 228 -27.28 27.96 23.31
N GLN A 229 -26.52 27.84 24.39
CA GLN A 229 -26.88 28.47 25.67
C GLN A 229 -26.21 29.83 25.82
N GLY A 230 -26.93 30.81 26.42
CA GLY A 230 -26.41 32.15 26.65
C GLY A 230 -26.79 33.15 25.54
N LEU A 231 -26.17 34.33 25.61
CA LEU A 231 -26.41 35.37 24.61
C LEU A 231 -25.55 35.13 23.39
N ARG A 232 -26.08 35.43 22.22
CA ARG A 232 -25.38 35.22 20.93
C ARG A 232 -24.07 36.01 20.85
N ALA A 233 -24.00 37.19 21.44
CA ALA A 233 -22.76 38.00 21.45
C ALA A 233 -21.70 37.33 22.32
N ASP A 234 -22.10 36.80 23.48
CA ASP A 234 -21.16 36.08 24.40
C ASP A 234 -20.65 34.78 23.76
N ASN A 235 -21.54 34.05 23.07
CA ASN A 235 -21.18 32.84 22.35
C ASN A 235 -20.20 33.11 21.20
N LEU A 236 -20.37 34.25 20.50
CA LEU A 236 -19.42 34.64 19.45
C LEU A 236 -18.06 34.95 20.05
N GLU A 237 -17.99 35.69 21.14
CA GLU A 237 -16.71 35.99 21.82
C GLU A 237 -16.08 34.75 22.44
N LEU A 238 -16.85 33.86 23.09
CA LEU A 238 -16.34 32.61 23.66
C LEU A 238 -15.78 31.69 22.56
N SER A 239 -16.44 31.62 21.39
CA SER A 239 -15.93 30.83 20.25
C SER A 239 -14.62 31.37 19.72
N LYS A 240 -14.44 32.70 19.72
CA LYS A 240 -13.18 33.37 19.36
C LYS A 240 -12.06 33.00 20.34
N GLN A 241 -12.31 33.17 21.65
CA GLN A 241 -11.33 32.85 22.68
C GLN A 241 -10.87 31.41 22.63
N ARG A 242 -11.76 30.45 22.37
CA ARG A 242 -11.42 29.03 22.20
C ARG A 242 -10.54 28.78 20.97
N ALA A 243 -10.89 29.40 19.85
CA ALA A 243 -10.11 29.26 18.62
C ALA A 243 -8.71 29.86 18.76
N GLU A 244 -8.61 31.05 19.39
CA GLU A 244 -7.34 31.72 19.70
C GLU A 244 -6.49 30.88 20.68
N PHE A 245 -7.10 30.33 21.73
CA PHE A 245 -6.41 29.44 22.68
C PHE A 245 -5.76 28.24 21.99
N VAL A 246 -6.48 27.60 21.05
CA VAL A 246 -5.92 26.49 20.25
C VAL A 246 -4.80 27.00 19.32
N ALA A 247 -4.97 28.15 18.67
CA ALA A 247 -3.95 28.73 17.81
C ALA A 247 -2.67 29.06 18.59
N ASP A 248 -2.79 29.61 19.80
CA ASP A 248 -1.67 29.91 20.69
C ASP A 248 -0.97 28.60 21.16
N TYR A 249 -1.76 27.55 21.40
CA TYR A 249 -1.20 26.23 21.72
C TYR A 249 -0.33 25.67 20.59
N LEU A 250 -0.79 25.81 19.33
CA LEU A 250 -0.06 25.36 18.14
C LEU A 250 1.22 26.21 17.92
N THR A 251 1.12 27.55 18.01
CA THR A 251 2.25 28.46 17.75
C THR A 251 3.33 28.32 18.82
N THR A 252 2.96 28.18 20.09
CA THR A 252 3.94 27.99 21.18
C THR A 252 4.72 26.68 21.06
N ARG A 253 4.21 25.72 20.24
CA ARG A 253 4.88 24.45 19.94
C ARG A 253 5.52 24.39 18.55
N GLY A 254 5.66 25.54 17.91
CA GLY A 254 6.47 25.73 16.70
C GLY A 254 5.71 25.72 15.38
N VAL A 255 4.36 25.62 15.38
CA VAL A 255 3.60 25.77 14.13
C VAL A 255 3.67 27.23 13.67
N PRO A 256 4.13 27.54 12.45
CA PRO A 256 4.22 28.90 11.93
C PRO A 256 2.85 29.59 11.91
N GLN A 257 2.79 30.82 12.43
CA GLN A 257 1.54 31.58 12.53
C GLN A 257 0.91 31.84 11.15
N GLU A 258 1.73 31.98 10.11
CA GLU A 258 1.30 32.16 8.72
C GLU A 258 0.53 30.99 8.15
N LEU A 259 0.64 29.80 8.72
CA LEU A 259 -0.16 28.63 8.36
C LEU A 259 -1.53 28.63 9.03
N LEU A 260 -1.75 29.44 10.08
CA LEU A 260 -2.96 29.38 10.88
C LEU A 260 -4.03 30.36 10.36
N GLN A 261 -5.22 29.84 10.12
CA GLN A 261 -6.40 30.63 9.81
C GLN A 261 -7.44 30.45 10.91
N VAL A 262 -7.56 31.45 11.79
CA VAL A 262 -8.50 31.42 12.92
C VAL A 262 -9.84 32.01 12.50
N ARG A 263 -10.94 31.30 12.80
CA ARG A 263 -12.30 31.72 12.54
C ARG A 263 -13.18 31.34 13.74
N TRP A 264 -14.30 32.05 13.93
CA TRP A 264 -15.22 31.84 15.03
C TRP A 264 -16.67 32.05 14.57
N HIS A 265 -17.57 31.22 15.10
CA HIS A 265 -18.92 31.09 14.58
C HIS A 265 -20.01 31.17 15.65
N GLY A 266 -19.62 31.18 16.94
CA GLY A 266 -20.59 31.07 18.06
C GLY A 266 -21.42 29.78 17.94
N GLU A 267 -22.70 29.88 18.11
CA GLU A 267 -23.69 28.80 18.06
C GLU A 267 -24.22 28.47 16.65
N ARG A 268 -23.72 29.15 15.62
CA ARG A 268 -24.33 29.17 14.27
C ARG A 268 -24.34 27.82 13.55
N TYR A 269 -23.34 26.97 13.81
CA TYR A 269 -23.16 25.68 13.10
C TYR A 269 -23.12 24.51 14.07
N PRO A 270 -24.27 24.10 14.67
CA PRO A 270 -24.32 22.98 15.57
C PRO A 270 -24.13 21.66 14.81
N VAL A 271 -23.39 20.70 15.39
CA VAL A 271 -23.26 19.34 14.89
C VAL A 271 -24.14 18.33 15.57
N ALA A 272 -24.71 18.73 16.75
CA ALA A 272 -25.64 17.94 17.52
C ALA A 272 -26.75 18.83 18.09
N SER A 273 -27.79 18.19 18.66
CA SER A 273 -28.94 18.93 19.23
C SER A 273 -28.54 19.69 20.49
N ASN A 274 -28.82 21.00 20.52
CA ASN A 274 -28.65 21.82 21.73
C ASN A 274 -29.65 21.51 22.85
N ARG A 275 -30.65 20.64 22.59
CA ARG A 275 -31.68 20.27 23.59
C ARG A 275 -31.13 19.29 24.63
N SER A 276 -30.22 18.39 24.26
CA SER A 276 -29.59 17.44 25.17
C SER A 276 -28.26 17.97 25.73
N ALA A 277 -27.83 17.48 26.88
CA ALA A 277 -26.55 17.85 27.49
C ALA A 277 -25.37 17.32 26.65
N GLU A 278 -25.51 16.12 26.12
CA GLU A 278 -24.54 15.44 25.25
C GLU A 278 -24.31 16.23 23.96
N GLY A 279 -25.42 16.62 23.27
CA GLY A 279 -25.31 17.38 22.03
C GLY A 279 -24.73 18.77 22.26
N ARG A 280 -25.02 19.44 23.39
CA ARG A 280 -24.34 20.69 23.73
C ARG A 280 -22.83 20.47 23.94
N ALA A 281 -22.41 19.36 24.58
CA ALA A 281 -21.00 19.03 24.76
C ALA A 281 -20.29 18.88 23.40
N GLU A 282 -20.92 18.23 22.42
CA GLU A 282 -20.38 18.10 21.06
C GLU A 282 -20.29 19.44 20.33
N ASN A 283 -21.24 20.36 20.58
CA ASN A 283 -21.26 21.69 19.98
C ASN A 283 -20.15 22.60 20.55
N ARG A 284 -19.74 22.43 21.80
CA ARG A 284 -18.62 23.17 22.42
C ARG A 284 -17.28 22.62 21.92
N ARG A 285 -16.89 22.99 20.72
CA ARG A 285 -15.72 22.46 20.06
C ARG A 285 -14.91 23.51 19.29
N VAL A 286 -13.66 23.18 19.02
CA VAL A 286 -12.86 23.80 17.97
C VAL A 286 -12.55 22.72 16.94
N THR A 287 -12.88 22.97 15.68
CA THR A 287 -12.50 22.06 14.59
C THR A 287 -11.23 22.54 13.94
N LEU A 288 -10.36 21.60 13.59
CA LEU A 288 -9.11 21.85 12.89
C LEU A 288 -9.16 21.14 11.53
N ARG A 289 -8.79 21.86 10.47
CA ARG A 289 -8.66 21.30 9.14
C ARG A 289 -7.31 21.67 8.56
N ILE A 290 -6.56 20.64 8.14
CA ILE A 290 -5.27 20.81 7.45
C ILE A 290 -5.55 20.81 5.95
N ASP A 291 -5.21 21.89 5.28
CA ASP A 291 -5.20 21.96 3.82
C ASP A 291 -3.73 21.82 3.35
N ARG A 292 -3.52 21.03 2.31
CA ARG A 292 -2.19 20.83 1.73
C ARG A 292 -2.24 20.89 0.21
N PHE A 293 -1.13 21.32 -0.38
CA PHE A 293 -0.92 21.21 -1.81
C PHE A 293 -0.53 19.76 -2.13
N GLU A 294 -1.34 19.07 -2.94
CA GLU A 294 -0.91 17.81 -3.52
C GLU A 294 -0.19 18.09 -4.83
N PRO A 295 1.15 17.88 -4.91
CA PRO A 295 1.81 17.92 -6.18
C PRO A 295 1.15 16.84 -7.06
N LYS A 296 0.58 17.24 -8.20
CA LYS A 296 0.12 16.28 -9.19
C LYS A 296 1.29 15.33 -9.46
N SER A 297 1.13 14.05 -9.15
CA SER A 297 2.10 13.04 -9.55
C SER A 297 2.28 13.22 -11.05
N GLN A 298 3.46 13.69 -11.47
CA GLN A 298 3.83 13.63 -12.86
C GLN A 298 3.94 12.13 -13.16
N THR A 299 2.85 11.58 -13.66
CA THR A 299 2.92 10.38 -14.46
C THR A 299 3.88 10.78 -15.58
N LEU A 300 5.09 10.23 -15.57
CA LEU A 300 6.00 10.28 -16.69
C LEU A 300 5.27 9.53 -17.80
N GLU A 301 4.39 10.23 -18.51
CA GLU A 301 3.99 9.84 -19.85
C GLU A 301 5.30 9.82 -20.65
N ALA A 302 5.79 8.62 -20.89
CA ALA A 302 6.81 8.40 -21.90
C ALA A 302 6.28 9.04 -23.17
N ARG A 303 6.78 10.23 -23.50
CA ARG A 303 6.67 10.79 -24.85
C ARG A 303 7.32 9.77 -25.76
N GLY A 304 6.49 8.94 -26.38
CA GLY A 304 6.87 8.23 -27.58
C GLY A 304 7.27 9.30 -28.60
N ASP A 305 8.55 9.35 -28.85
CA ASP A 305 9.14 10.14 -29.91
C ASP A 305 8.78 9.42 -31.24
N ASP A 306 7.60 9.74 -31.76
CA ASP A 306 7.14 9.32 -33.08
C ASP A 306 7.67 10.34 -34.09
N SER A 307 8.99 10.36 -34.26
CA SER A 307 9.61 10.95 -35.43
C SER A 307 9.55 9.97 -36.62
N ALA A 308 8.38 9.76 -37.16
CA ALA A 308 8.24 9.21 -38.50
C ALA A 308 8.78 10.24 -39.50
N GLN A 309 9.96 9.94 -39.98
CA GLN A 309 10.52 10.63 -41.17
C GLN A 309 9.65 10.31 -42.39
N ASP A 310 8.83 11.27 -42.73
CA ASP A 310 8.17 11.31 -44.02
C ASP A 310 9.16 11.86 -45.06
N SER A 311 9.75 10.96 -45.85
CA SER A 311 10.64 11.27 -46.98
C SER A 311 9.80 11.44 -48.23
N ASP A 312 9.22 12.61 -48.42
CA ASP A 312 8.68 13.01 -49.73
C ASP A 312 9.81 13.54 -50.60
N ALA A 313 10.14 12.76 -51.62
CA ALA A 313 10.99 13.17 -52.74
C ALA A 313 10.15 14.00 -53.72
N PRO A 314 10.67 15.15 -54.20
CA PRO A 314 9.96 15.90 -55.22
C PRO A 314 10.15 15.30 -56.62
N GLU A 315 9.03 14.96 -57.23
CA GLU A 315 8.87 14.57 -58.62
C GLU A 315 9.20 15.76 -59.54
N GLN A 316 10.20 15.59 -60.41
CA GLN A 316 10.60 16.55 -61.42
C GLN A 316 9.56 16.62 -62.56
N ALA A 317 8.85 17.73 -62.69
CA ALA A 317 8.03 18.03 -63.84
C ALA A 317 8.89 18.61 -64.99
N THR A 318 9.05 17.83 -66.04
CA THR A 318 9.63 18.26 -67.31
C THR A 318 8.57 19.04 -68.04
N THR A 319 8.85 20.31 -68.32
CA THR A 319 8.03 21.11 -69.29
C THR A 319 8.79 21.21 -70.60
N GLN A 320 8.20 20.69 -71.68
CA GLN A 320 8.54 20.99 -73.04
C GLN A 320 7.56 22.03 -73.65
N SER A 321 8.11 22.96 -74.37
CA SER A 321 7.67 23.88 -75.45
C SER A 321 7.69 25.33 -75.04
#